data_024f8d640eb0e18039969978886b2c83
#
_entry.id   024f8d640eb0e18039969978886b2c83
#
_cell.length_a   1.000
_cell.length_b   1.000
_cell.length_c   1.000
_cell.angle_alpha   90.00
_cell.angle_beta   90.00
_cell.angle_gamma   90.00
#
_symmetry.space_group_name_H-M   'P 1'
#
loop_
_entity.id
_entity.type
_entity.pdbx_description
1 polymer ?
#
loop_
_entity_poly.entity_id
_entity_poly.type
_entity_poly.pdbx_seq_one_letter_code
_entity_poly.pdbx_strand_id
1 'polypeptide(L)'
;QAILSLASSSLSDGNVAAKAKYAYENAKKVYERMETLVGDKIVSAKDFEQARLNYENAKVAWEAVAGKQTANGVSVVSPMNGYLKNLQVKEGDYVTVGQPLVTISQNNRLVLRAEVSEKYYNYLPSVQSANFRTPYDNVTYKLSDLHGRLLSYGKASDTNSFYVPVTFEFDNKGAIIPGSFVEIYLLTAPMQNVISVPVSALIEEQGVYSVFVRVHEEAYKKVPVTLGADNGSEVQILSGLKAGDEVVTVGAYQIKLASASNAIPAHTHNH
;
A
#
# COMPACT_ATOMS: atom_id res chain seq x y z
N GLN A 1 -4.85 19.66 -3.49
CA GLN A 1 -5.02 20.21 -2.14
C GLN A 1 -3.70 20.84 -1.67
N ALA A 2 -3.75 22.02 -1.02
CA ALA A 2 -2.56 22.64 -0.44
C ALA A 2 -2.07 21.79 0.74
N ILE A 3 -0.73 21.62 0.84
CA ILE A 3 -0.09 20.79 1.88
C ILE A 3 0.56 21.72 2.91
N LEU A 4 1.30 22.72 2.45
CA LEU A 4 2.01 23.69 3.30
C LEU A 4 2.17 25.02 2.56
N SER A 5 2.57 26.07 3.27
CA SER A 5 2.86 27.38 2.74
C SER A 5 4.29 27.78 3.10
N LEU A 6 5.03 28.31 2.12
CA LEU A 6 6.39 28.80 2.30
C LEU A 6 6.36 30.32 2.40
N ALA A 7 6.65 30.88 3.58
CA ALA A 7 6.77 32.32 3.76
C ALA A 7 8.11 32.79 3.19
N SER A 8 8.07 33.81 2.34
CA SER A 8 9.28 34.42 1.74
C SER A 8 9.67 35.77 2.35
N SER A 9 9.02 36.16 3.45
CA SER A 9 9.18 37.49 4.04
C SER A 9 10.55 37.76 4.67
N SER A 10 11.35 36.71 4.91
CA SER A 10 12.66 36.81 5.59
C SER A 10 13.87 36.58 4.66
N LEU A 11 13.66 36.42 3.35
CA LEU A 11 14.76 36.23 2.42
C LEU A 11 15.45 37.58 2.13
N SER A 12 16.79 37.59 2.23
CA SER A 12 17.64 38.76 1.92
C SER A 12 17.42 39.31 0.49
N ASP A 13 16.97 38.46 -0.41
CA ASP A 13 16.67 38.81 -1.80
C ASP A 13 15.23 39.30 -2.04
N GLY A 14 14.40 39.38 -1.01
CA GLY A 14 13.01 39.82 -1.10
C GLY A 14 12.06 38.77 -1.70
N ASN A 15 10.79 39.13 -1.80
CA ASN A 15 9.75 38.27 -2.34
C ASN A 15 9.91 38.10 -3.87
N VAL A 16 10.34 36.91 -4.32
CA VAL A 16 10.58 36.57 -5.73
C VAL A 16 9.34 36.84 -6.60
N ALA A 17 8.15 36.58 -6.07
CA ALA A 17 6.91 36.81 -6.78
C ALA A 17 6.60 38.34 -6.90
N ALA A 18 6.92 39.11 -5.87
CA ALA A 18 6.81 40.57 -5.96
C ALA A 18 7.80 41.14 -7.00
N LYS A 19 9.05 40.68 -7.01
CA LYS A 19 10.04 41.05 -8.03
C LYS A 19 9.55 40.73 -9.46
N ALA A 20 9.05 39.50 -9.65
CA ALA A 20 8.51 39.08 -10.94
C ALA A 20 7.29 39.92 -11.37
N LYS A 21 6.39 40.26 -10.43
CA LYS A 21 5.25 41.12 -10.67
C LYS A 21 5.68 42.52 -11.10
N TYR A 22 6.59 43.16 -10.37
CA TYR A 22 7.11 44.49 -10.73
C TYR A 22 7.84 44.49 -12.07
N ALA A 23 8.62 43.46 -12.37
CA ALA A 23 9.30 43.31 -13.65
C ALA A 23 8.27 43.20 -14.80
N TYR A 24 7.23 42.39 -14.62
CA TYR A 24 6.14 42.27 -15.59
C TYR A 24 5.39 43.58 -15.79
N GLU A 25 4.97 44.27 -14.71
CA GLU A 25 4.24 45.54 -14.80
C GLU A 25 5.08 46.64 -15.49
N ASN A 26 6.38 46.68 -15.19
CA ASN A 26 7.29 47.63 -15.82
C ASN A 26 7.49 47.31 -17.31
N ALA A 27 7.76 46.06 -17.65
CA ALA A 27 7.94 45.62 -19.03
C ALA A 27 6.66 45.84 -19.87
N LYS A 28 5.49 45.61 -19.27
CA LYS A 28 4.18 45.89 -19.88
C LYS A 28 4.03 47.38 -20.24
N LYS A 29 4.31 48.28 -19.29
CA LYS A 29 4.23 49.73 -19.52
C LYS A 29 5.19 50.20 -20.64
N VAL A 30 6.39 49.60 -20.68
CA VAL A 30 7.37 49.91 -21.75
C VAL A 30 6.86 49.43 -23.09
N TYR A 31 6.35 48.21 -23.18
CA TYR A 31 5.79 47.61 -24.39
C TYR A 31 4.61 48.48 -24.92
N GLU A 32 3.61 48.75 -24.07
CA GLU A 32 2.42 49.56 -24.45
C GLU A 32 2.80 50.95 -24.97
N ARG A 33 3.80 51.60 -24.34
CA ARG A 33 4.32 52.87 -24.83
C ARG A 33 5.03 52.76 -26.18
N MET A 34 5.87 51.72 -26.35
CA MET A 34 6.59 51.49 -27.61
C MET A 34 5.65 51.11 -28.74
N GLU A 35 4.55 50.39 -28.45
CA GLU A 35 3.51 50.06 -29.42
C GLU A 35 2.84 51.32 -30.01
N THR A 36 2.58 52.32 -29.18
CA THR A 36 2.04 53.59 -29.64
C THR A 36 3.05 54.35 -30.51
N LEU A 37 4.32 54.43 -30.08
CA LEU A 37 5.35 55.20 -30.75
C LEU A 37 5.86 54.56 -32.07
N VAL A 38 5.77 53.25 -32.22
CA VAL A 38 6.17 52.59 -33.48
C VAL A 38 5.16 52.86 -34.59
N GLY A 39 3.87 52.99 -34.25
CA GLY A 39 2.82 53.43 -35.20
C GLY A 39 3.11 54.79 -35.78
N ASP A 40 3.62 55.73 -34.98
CA ASP A 40 3.99 57.05 -35.34
C ASP A 40 5.41 57.19 -35.99
N LYS A 41 6.11 56.03 -36.17
CA LYS A 41 7.50 55.95 -36.69
C LYS A 41 8.54 56.69 -35.84
N ILE A 42 8.28 56.90 -34.56
CA ILE A 42 9.17 57.59 -33.62
C ILE A 42 10.26 56.66 -33.07
N VAL A 43 9.98 55.38 -32.99
CA VAL A 43 10.93 54.35 -32.53
C VAL A 43 11.20 53.32 -33.63
N SER A 44 12.36 52.67 -33.57
CA SER A 44 12.71 51.66 -34.56
C SER A 44 11.94 50.37 -34.34
N ALA A 45 11.69 49.62 -35.43
CA ALA A 45 11.08 48.28 -35.33
C ALA A 45 11.89 47.33 -34.44
N LYS A 46 13.24 47.49 -34.41
CA LYS A 46 14.14 46.70 -33.55
C LYS A 46 13.89 46.99 -32.06
N ASP A 47 13.74 48.25 -31.69
CA ASP A 47 13.51 48.64 -30.29
C ASP A 47 12.14 48.18 -29.80
N PHE A 48 11.13 48.25 -30.66
CA PHE A 48 9.81 47.73 -30.37
C PHE A 48 9.83 46.19 -30.16
N GLU A 49 10.51 45.46 -31.04
CA GLU A 49 10.63 44.02 -30.94
C GLU A 49 11.37 43.59 -29.63
N GLN A 50 12.41 44.36 -29.26
CA GLN A 50 13.11 44.12 -27.98
C GLN A 50 12.19 44.38 -26.78
N ALA A 51 11.36 45.39 -26.80
CA ALA A 51 10.39 45.68 -25.75
C ALA A 51 9.32 44.58 -25.65
N ARG A 52 8.87 44.03 -26.79
CA ARG A 52 7.95 42.92 -26.87
C ARG A 52 8.55 41.68 -26.24
N LEU A 53 9.76 41.28 -26.60
CA LEU A 53 10.45 40.11 -26.03
C LEU A 53 10.64 40.24 -24.51
N ASN A 54 11.03 41.45 -24.05
CA ASN A 54 11.17 41.72 -22.62
C ASN A 54 9.84 41.57 -21.86
N TYR A 55 8.74 42.05 -22.46
CA TYR A 55 7.40 41.88 -21.90
C TYR A 55 6.98 40.42 -21.86
N GLU A 56 7.16 39.67 -22.94
CA GLU A 56 6.81 38.24 -22.99
C GLU A 56 7.61 37.42 -21.96
N ASN A 57 8.91 37.65 -21.85
CA ASN A 57 9.76 37.00 -20.86
C ASN A 57 9.34 37.29 -19.40
N ALA A 58 9.06 38.59 -19.12
CA ALA A 58 8.61 39.01 -17.80
C ALA A 58 7.21 38.44 -17.46
N LYS A 59 6.33 38.33 -18.47
CA LYS A 59 5.01 37.72 -18.34
C LYS A 59 5.10 36.24 -17.94
N VAL A 60 5.90 35.48 -18.68
CA VAL A 60 6.13 34.04 -18.36
C VAL A 60 6.68 33.86 -16.96
N ALA A 61 7.67 34.67 -16.56
CA ALA A 61 8.24 34.63 -15.23
C ALA A 61 7.22 34.94 -14.12
N TRP A 62 6.34 35.93 -14.36
CA TRP A 62 5.26 36.26 -13.43
C TRP A 62 4.21 35.14 -13.37
N GLU A 63 3.72 34.64 -14.48
CA GLU A 63 2.72 33.56 -14.55
C GLU A 63 3.18 32.30 -13.86
N ALA A 64 4.47 31.96 -13.92
CA ALA A 64 5.05 30.81 -13.24
C ALA A 64 4.89 30.84 -11.70
N VAL A 65 4.79 32.02 -11.11
CA VAL A 65 4.70 32.23 -9.65
C VAL A 65 3.35 32.76 -9.17
N ALA A 66 2.60 33.48 -10.04
CA ALA A 66 1.36 34.16 -9.67
C ALA A 66 0.29 33.23 -9.12
N GLY A 67 0.09 32.08 -9.75
CA GLY A 67 -0.94 31.10 -9.34
C GLY A 67 -0.65 30.33 -8.04
N LYS A 68 0.56 30.45 -7.51
CA LYS A 68 1.02 29.73 -6.30
C LYS A 68 1.10 30.65 -5.08
N GLN A 69 0.89 31.96 -5.25
CA GLN A 69 1.04 32.93 -4.17
C GLN A 69 -0.25 33.05 -3.36
N THR A 70 -0.12 32.96 -2.03
CA THR A 70 -1.18 33.25 -1.05
C THR A 70 -0.76 34.43 -0.17
N ALA A 71 -1.69 34.95 0.65
CA ALA A 71 -1.39 36.02 1.59
C ALA A 71 -0.23 35.67 2.56
N ASN A 72 -0.03 34.37 2.82
CA ASN A 72 0.97 33.85 3.78
C ASN A 72 2.22 33.27 3.08
N GLY A 73 2.41 33.47 1.77
CA GLY A 73 3.56 32.96 1.04
C GLY A 73 3.20 32.10 -0.17
N VAL A 74 4.10 31.22 -0.59
CA VAL A 74 3.90 30.32 -1.73
C VAL A 74 3.26 29.03 -1.26
N SER A 75 2.11 28.71 -1.80
CA SER A 75 1.41 27.44 -1.51
C SER A 75 2.08 26.28 -2.24
N VAL A 76 2.45 25.25 -1.49
CA VAL A 76 2.91 23.95 -2.02
C VAL A 76 1.72 23.02 -2.11
N VAL A 77 1.35 22.66 -3.34
CA VAL A 77 0.22 21.77 -3.63
C VAL A 77 0.70 20.39 -4.02
N SER A 78 -0.12 19.38 -3.70
CA SER A 78 0.16 18.01 -4.13
C SER A 78 0.07 17.90 -5.67
N PRO A 79 1.07 17.32 -6.34
CA PRO A 79 1.02 17.05 -7.77
C PRO A 79 0.12 15.87 -8.15
N MET A 80 -0.31 15.07 -7.14
CA MET A 80 -1.10 13.86 -7.34
C MET A 80 -2.05 13.60 -6.17
N ASN A 81 -3.06 12.77 -6.38
CA ASN A 81 -3.90 12.24 -5.31
C ASN A 81 -3.12 11.16 -4.56
N GLY A 82 -3.20 11.17 -3.23
CA GLY A 82 -2.47 10.20 -2.40
C GLY A 82 -2.51 10.58 -0.93
N TYR A 83 -1.70 9.90 -0.13
CA TYR A 83 -1.54 10.10 1.30
C TYR A 83 -0.16 10.70 1.60
N LEU A 84 -0.10 11.55 2.61
CA LEU A 84 1.17 12.02 3.15
C LEU A 84 1.88 10.86 3.87
N LYS A 85 3.01 10.42 3.32
CA LYS A 85 3.80 9.34 3.91
C LYS A 85 4.79 9.87 4.93
N ASN A 86 5.45 10.95 4.61
CA ASN A 86 6.47 11.55 5.46
C ASN A 86 6.50 13.06 5.25
N LEU A 87 6.39 13.81 6.34
CA LEU A 87 6.59 15.26 6.38
C LEU A 87 7.98 15.51 7.00
N GLN A 88 8.90 16.07 6.19
CA GLN A 88 10.30 16.21 6.57
C GLN A 88 10.61 17.59 7.17
N VAL A 89 9.62 18.45 7.28
CA VAL A 89 9.74 19.82 7.79
C VAL A 89 8.67 20.10 8.83
N LYS A 90 8.96 21.01 9.74
CA LYS A 90 8.04 21.51 10.77
C LYS A 90 7.72 22.98 10.51
N GLU A 91 6.68 23.47 11.13
CA GLU A 91 6.35 24.89 11.10
C GLU A 91 7.50 25.71 11.72
N GLY A 92 7.95 26.73 10.99
CA GLY A 92 9.08 27.56 11.38
C GLY A 92 10.45 27.12 10.84
N ASP A 93 10.54 25.93 10.23
CA ASP A 93 11.80 25.47 9.63
C ASP A 93 12.18 26.32 8.42
N TYR A 94 13.48 26.62 8.30
CA TYR A 94 14.05 27.19 7.11
C TYR A 94 14.30 26.12 6.04
N VAL A 95 13.84 26.36 4.83
CA VAL A 95 13.97 25.40 3.71
C VAL A 95 14.75 26.02 2.54
N THR A 96 15.52 25.18 1.86
CA THR A 96 16.34 25.57 0.69
C THR A 96 15.80 24.99 -0.60
N VAL A 97 16.23 25.57 -1.72
CA VAL A 97 15.86 25.05 -3.04
C VAL A 97 16.41 23.64 -3.22
N GLY A 98 15.53 22.71 -3.65
CA GLY A 98 15.88 21.30 -3.82
C GLY A 98 15.70 20.43 -2.57
N GLN A 99 15.36 21.03 -1.43
CA GLN A 99 15.10 20.25 -0.20
C GLN A 99 13.75 19.51 -0.32
N PRO A 100 13.73 18.20 -0.04
CA PRO A 100 12.48 17.45 0.02
C PRO A 100 11.65 17.90 1.25
N LEU A 101 10.40 18.27 1.02
CA LEU A 101 9.49 18.76 2.06
C LEU A 101 8.55 17.67 2.55
N VAL A 102 8.02 16.88 1.63
CA VAL A 102 7.00 15.88 1.90
C VAL A 102 7.07 14.77 0.84
N THR A 103 6.77 13.56 1.28
CA THR A 103 6.59 12.41 0.39
C THR A 103 5.11 12.07 0.32
N ILE A 104 4.57 12.05 -0.91
CA ILE A 104 3.20 11.63 -1.19
C ILE A 104 3.23 10.23 -1.80
N SER A 105 2.44 9.32 -1.26
CA SER A 105 2.34 7.95 -1.73
C SER A 105 0.93 7.66 -2.23
N GLN A 106 0.83 7.00 -3.37
CA GLN A 106 -0.42 6.38 -3.82
C GLN A 106 -0.43 4.94 -3.33
N ASN A 107 -1.38 4.62 -2.45
CA ASN A 107 -1.49 3.27 -1.88
C ASN A 107 -2.48 2.39 -2.66
N ASN A 108 -2.84 2.78 -3.88
CA ASN A 108 -3.82 2.04 -4.70
C ASN A 108 -3.26 0.71 -5.21
N ARG A 109 -1.95 0.62 -5.38
CA ARG A 109 -1.23 -0.60 -5.74
C ARG A 109 -0.11 -0.85 -4.76
N LEU A 110 -0.03 -2.07 -4.27
CA LEU A 110 1.02 -2.52 -3.37
C LEU A 110 1.81 -3.66 -4.00
N VAL A 111 3.01 -3.83 -3.46
CA VAL A 111 3.89 -4.94 -3.80
C VAL A 111 3.98 -5.86 -2.58
N LEU A 112 3.63 -7.13 -2.78
CA LEU A 112 3.83 -8.20 -1.83
C LEU A 112 5.16 -8.87 -2.16
N ARG A 113 6.09 -8.90 -1.20
CA ARG A 113 7.39 -9.55 -1.34
C ARG A 113 7.49 -10.71 -0.37
N ALA A 114 7.59 -11.92 -0.91
CA ALA A 114 7.84 -13.13 -0.16
C ALA A 114 9.34 -13.45 -0.16
N GLU A 115 9.89 -13.73 1.00
CA GLU A 115 11.27 -14.21 1.17
C GLU A 115 11.23 -15.74 1.29
N VAL A 116 11.59 -16.44 0.21
CA VAL A 116 11.48 -17.90 0.10
C VAL A 116 12.84 -18.54 0.30
N SER A 117 12.92 -19.50 1.21
CA SER A 117 14.18 -20.24 1.44
C SER A 117 14.64 -20.94 0.16
N GLU A 118 15.95 -20.90 -0.13
CA GLU A 118 16.58 -21.52 -1.31
C GLU A 118 16.20 -23.00 -1.49
N LYS A 119 15.93 -23.73 -0.42
CA LYS A 119 15.50 -25.14 -0.50
C LYS A 119 14.26 -25.35 -1.37
N TYR A 120 13.44 -24.31 -1.53
CA TYR A 120 12.22 -24.33 -2.34
C TYR A 120 12.41 -23.78 -3.75
N TYR A 121 13.65 -23.44 -4.16
CA TYR A 121 13.93 -22.81 -5.45
C TYR A 121 13.33 -23.55 -6.65
N ASN A 122 13.40 -24.88 -6.64
CA ASN A 122 12.87 -25.72 -7.72
C ASN A 122 11.33 -25.62 -7.89
N TYR A 123 10.61 -25.14 -6.87
CA TYR A 123 9.16 -24.93 -6.93
C TYR A 123 8.78 -23.54 -7.40
N LEU A 124 9.69 -22.56 -7.39
CA LEU A 124 9.38 -21.17 -7.75
C LEU A 124 8.83 -21.01 -9.17
N PRO A 125 9.30 -21.74 -10.20
CA PRO A 125 8.72 -21.65 -11.53
C PRO A 125 7.25 -22.10 -11.62
N SER A 126 6.76 -22.89 -10.65
CA SER A 126 5.38 -23.35 -10.60
C SER A 126 4.45 -22.40 -9.81
N VAL A 127 4.99 -21.37 -9.16
CA VAL A 127 4.19 -20.38 -8.41
C VAL A 127 3.37 -19.54 -9.37
N GLN A 128 2.06 -19.53 -9.17
CA GLN A 128 1.10 -18.81 -10.00
C GLN A 128 0.51 -17.60 -9.27
N SER A 129 0.29 -17.72 -7.96
CA SER A 129 -0.37 -16.72 -7.14
C SER A 129 0.08 -16.82 -5.69
N ALA A 130 -0.49 -16.02 -4.82
CA ALA A 130 -0.32 -16.12 -3.38
C ALA A 130 -1.58 -15.70 -2.65
N ASN A 131 -1.75 -16.21 -1.43
CA ASN A 131 -2.62 -15.62 -0.42
C ASN A 131 -1.74 -15.05 0.69
N PHE A 132 -2.26 -14.11 1.45
CA PHE A 132 -1.54 -13.59 2.61
C PHE A 132 -2.48 -13.20 3.73
N ARG A 133 -1.97 -13.21 4.96
CA ARG A 133 -2.68 -12.81 6.17
C ARG A 133 -1.92 -11.68 6.84
N THR A 134 -2.65 -10.64 7.25
CA THR A 134 -2.08 -9.52 8.00
C THR A 134 -2.09 -9.82 9.51
N PRO A 135 -1.18 -9.23 10.31
CA PRO A 135 -1.13 -9.49 11.75
C PRO A 135 -2.23 -8.77 12.56
N TYR A 136 -2.96 -7.82 11.94
CA TYR A 136 -3.92 -6.96 12.64
C TYR A 136 -5.39 -7.35 12.38
N ASP A 137 -5.63 -8.23 11.41
CA ASP A 137 -6.94 -8.81 11.17
C ASP A 137 -6.80 -10.31 10.93
N ASN A 138 -7.58 -11.18 11.23
CA ASN A 138 -7.44 -12.62 10.95
C ASN A 138 -7.99 -13.00 9.56
N VAL A 139 -7.94 -12.07 8.61
CA VAL A 139 -8.47 -12.26 7.27
C VAL A 139 -7.38 -12.75 6.34
N THR A 140 -7.66 -13.81 5.59
CA THR A 140 -6.79 -14.27 4.50
C THR A 140 -7.20 -13.56 3.22
N TYR A 141 -6.31 -12.72 2.72
CA TYR A 141 -6.45 -12.01 1.45
C TYR A 141 -5.96 -12.89 0.31
N LYS A 142 -6.78 -13.04 -0.72
CA LYS A 142 -6.41 -13.77 -1.93
C LYS A 142 -5.99 -12.76 -2.99
N LEU A 143 -4.81 -12.96 -3.58
CA LEU A 143 -4.35 -12.08 -4.67
C LEU A 143 -5.29 -12.08 -5.87
N SER A 144 -5.99 -13.20 -6.13
CA SER A 144 -7.03 -13.28 -7.17
C SER A 144 -8.14 -12.24 -7.00
N ASP A 145 -8.57 -11.99 -5.75
CA ASP A 145 -9.67 -11.08 -5.41
C ASP A 145 -9.23 -9.60 -5.43
N LEU A 146 -7.90 -9.39 -5.39
CA LEU A 146 -7.24 -8.10 -5.41
C LEU A 146 -6.58 -7.80 -6.77
N HIS A 147 -6.97 -8.49 -7.84
CA HIS A 147 -6.36 -8.39 -9.17
C HIS A 147 -4.83 -8.50 -9.13
N GLY A 148 -4.35 -9.38 -8.23
CA GLY A 148 -2.94 -9.59 -8.02
C GLY A 148 -2.31 -10.43 -9.12
N ARG A 149 -1.03 -10.16 -9.40
CA ARG A 149 -0.24 -10.94 -10.35
C ARG A 149 1.21 -11.10 -9.89
N LEU A 150 1.81 -12.19 -10.27
CA LEU A 150 3.24 -12.40 -10.11
C LEU A 150 4.01 -11.41 -11.00
N LEU A 151 4.93 -10.64 -10.41
CA LEU A 151 5.83 -9.76 -11.15
C LEU A 151 7.12 -10.48 -11.50
N SER A 152 7.74 -11.09 -10.50
CA SER A 152 9.02 -11.75 -10.67
C SER A 152 9.32 -12.70 -9.52
N TYR A 153 10.20 -13.65 -9.76
CA TYR A 153 10.95 -14.36 -8.72
C TYR A 153 12.44 -14.23 -9.00
N GLY A 154 13.23 -14.09 -7.95
CA GLY A 154 14.68 -13.95 -8.04
C GLY A 154 15.31 -15.21 -8.62
N LYS A 155 16.35 -15.04 -9.44
CA LYS A 155 17.19 -16.13 -9.98
C LYS A 155 18.47 -16.33 -9.17
N ALA A 156 18.69 -15.50 -8.16
CA ALA A 156 19.81 -15.58 -7.23
C ALA A 156 19.35 -15.11 -5.85
N SER A 157 19.90 -15.71 -4.81
CA SER A 157 19.81 -15.16 -3.46
C SER A 157 20.72 -13.92 -3.37
N ASP A 158 20.38 -13.01 -2.48
CA ASP A 158 21.26 -11.91 -2.13
C ASP A 158 22.49 -12.47 -1.39
N THR A 159 23.65 -11.86 -1.60
CA THR A 159 24.93 -12.31 -0.99
C THR A 159 24.89 -12.39 0.55
N ASN A 160 23.93 -11.72 1.17
CA ASN A 160 23.71 -11.70 2.63
C ASN A 160 22.43 -12.42 3.09
N SER A 161 21.72 -13.11 2.19
CA SER A 161 20.42 -13.73 2.50
C SER A 161 20.29 -15.07 1.78
N PHE A 162 19.92 -16.12 2.53
CA PHE A 162 19.59 -17.45 1.99
C PHE A 162 18.16 -17.52 1.43
N TYR A 163 17.58 -16.36 1.10
CA TYR A 163 16.22 -16.25 0.60
C TYR A 163 16.17 -15.73 -0.82
N VAL A 164 15.27 -16.29 -1.59
CA VAL A 164 14.96 -15.87 -2.96
C VAL A 164 13.67 -15.04 -2.91
N PRO A 165 13.68 -13.77 -3.37
CA PRO A 165 12.49 -12.96 -3.35
C PRO A 165 11.51 -13.37 -4.44
N VAL A 166 10.23 -13.51 -4.08
CA VAL A 166 9.10 -13.64 -4.99
C VAL A 166 8.21 -12.43 -4.82
N THR A 167 7.93 -11.74 -5.91
CA THR A 167 7.28 -10.45 -5.87
C THR A 167 5.96 -10.48 -6.64
N PHE A 168 4.90 -10.01 -6.02
CA PHE A 168 3.59 -9.84 -6.61
C PHE A 168 3.16 -8.38 -6.51
N GLU A 169 2.36 -7.90 -7.42
CA GLU A 169 1.62 -6.64 -7.26
C GLU A 169 0.13 -6.92 -7.14
N PHE A 170 -0.60 -6.05 -6.46
CA PHE A 170 -2.04 -6.16 -6.28
C PHE A 170 -2.69 -4.80 -5.98
N ASP A 171 -4.00 -4.72 -6.22
CA ASP A 171 -4.78 -3.52 -5.93
C ASP A 171 -5.12 -3.45 -4.43
N ASN A 172 -4.76 -2.32 -3.80
CA ASN A 172 -5.14 -2.06 -2.42
C ASN A 172 -6.42 -1.22 -2.36
N LYS A 173 -7.47 -1.80 -1.81
CA LYS A 173 -8.75 -1.11 -1.56
C LYS A 173 -8.79 -0.35 -0.22
N GLY A 174 -7.61 -0.10 0.38
CA GLY A 174 -7.48 0.67 1.62
C GLY A 174 -7.40 -0.15 2.91
N ALA A 175 -7.59 -1.46 2.84
CA ALA A 175 -7.54 -2.34 4.02
C ALA A 175 -6.13 -2.73 4.44
N ILE A 176 -5.15 -2.67 3.52
CA ILE A 176 -3.79 -3.18 3.76
C ILE A 176 -2.83 -2.01 3.97
N ILE A 177 -2.11 -2.07 5.08
CA ILE A 177 -1.15 -1.04 5.48
C ILE A 177 0.20 -1.29 4.79
N PRO A 178 0.71 -0.36 3.96
CA PRO A 178 2.01 -0.51 3.32
C PRO A 178 3.14 -0.63 4.34
N GLY A 179 4.05 -1.58 4.10
CA GLY A 179 5.19 -1.83 4.98
C GLY A 179 4.90 -2.79 6.13
N SER A 180 3.70 -3.35 6.22
CA SER A 180 3.38 -4.42 7.17
C SER A 180 4.08 -5.72 6.81
N PHE A 181 4.52 -6.44 7.83
CA PHE A 181 4.89 -7.85 7.68
C PHE A 181 3.63 -8.71 7.63
N VAL A 182 3.61 -9.68 6.73
CA VAL A 182 2.46 -10.55 6.50
C VAL A 182 2.92 -12.01 6.37
N GLU A 183 2.06 -12.94 6.73
CA GLU A 183 2.24 -14.35 6.43
C GLU A 183 1.80 -14.61 5.00
N ILE A 184 2.62 -15.29 4.20
CA ILE A 184 2.36 -15.50 2.77
C ILE A 184 2.30 -16.98 2.46
N TYR A 185 1.25 -17.39 1.77
CA TYR A 185 1.01 -18.72 1.24
C TYR A 185 1.22 -18.69 -0.26
N LEU A 186 2.30 -19.26 -0.77
CA LEU A 186 2.57 -19.34 -2.21
C LEU A 186 1.75 -20.45 -2.84
N LEU A 187 1.03 -20.13 -3.89
CA LEU A 187 0.13 -21.04 -4.59
C LEU A 187 0.75 -21.53 -5.89
N THR A 188 0.83 -22.82 -6.04
CA THR A 188 1.19 -23.54 -7.27
C THR A 188 -0.06 -24.03 -7.99
N ALA A 189 0.05 -25.04 -8.84
CA ALA A 189 -1.10 -25.66 -9.49
C ALA A 189 -2.08 -26.25 -8.47
N PRO A 190 -3.40 -26.14 -8.70
CA PRO A 190 -4.40 -26.76 -7.85
C PRO A 190 -4.23 -28.28 -7.74
N MET A 191 -4.33 -28.81 -6.52
CA MET A 191 -4.34 -30.26 -6.29
C MET A 191 -5.75 -30.81 -6.52
N GLN A 192 -5.84 -31.90 -7.28
CA GLN A 192 -7.10 -32.58 -7.55
C GLN A 192 -7.31 -33.75 -6.57
N ASN A 193 -8.58 -34.06 -6.29
CA ASN A 193 -8.98 -35.21 -5.48
C ASN A 193 -8.36 -35.25 -4.07
N VAL A 194 -8.25 -34.10 -3.43
CA VAL A 194 -7.78 -33.95 -2.05
C VAL A 194 -8.95 -33.60 -1.12
N ILE A 195 -8.88 -34.05 0.12
CA ILE A 195 -9.80 -33.60 1.17
C ILE A 195 -9.21 -32.32 1.76
N SER A 196 -9.98 -31.23 1.76
CA SER A 196 -9.61 -29.98 2.44
C SER A 196 -10.70 -29.54 3.40
N VAL A 197 -10.30 -28.84 4.45
CA VAL A 197 -11.21 -28.21 5.40
C VAL A 197 -10.79 -26.76 5.62
N PRO A 198 -11.73 -25.85 5.93
CA PRO A 198 -11.37 -24.50 6.35
C PRO A 198 -10.50 -24.52 7.60
N VAL A 199 -9.53 -23.61 7.70
CA VAL A 199 -8.66 -23.46 8.89
C VAL A 199 -9.49 -23.33 10.18
N SER A 200 -10.69 -22.71 10.10
CA SER A 200 -11.63 -22.56 11.22
C SER A 200 -12.20 -23.88 11.78
N ALA A 201 -12.10 -24.98 11.04
CA ALA A 201 -12.53 -26.31 11.49
C ALA A 201 -11.49 -26.97 12.38
N LEU A 202 -10.24 -26.53 12.34
CA LEU A 202 -9.12 -27.15 13.03
C LEU A 202 -9.08 -26.74 14.50
N ILE A 203 -8.86 -27.73 15.36
CA ILE A 203 -8.54 -27.54 16.77
C ILE A 203 -7.15 -28.08 17.01
N GLU A 204 -6.28 -27.24 17.54
CA GLU A 204 -4.95 -27.65 17.97
C GLU A 204 -4.91 -27.89 19.49
N GLU A 205 -4.37 -29.00 19.91
CA GLU A 205 -4.11 -29.32 21.31
C GLU A 205 -2.79 -30.06 21.43
N GLN A 206 -1.86 -29.47 22.16
CA GLN A 206 -0.53 -30.07 22.43
C GLN A 206 0.20 -30.56 21.15
N GLY A 207 0.08 -29.79 20.06
CA GLY A 207 0.69 -30.12 18.78
C GLY A 207 -0.09 -31.15 17.93
N VAL A 208 -1.26 -31.60 18.40
CA VAL A 208 -2.14 -32.51 17.66
C VAL A 208 -3.31 -31.70 17.08
N TYR A 209 -3.49 -31.79 15.79
CA TYR A 209 -4.63 -31.21 15.10
C TYR A 209 -5.79 -32.18 15.05
N SER A 210 -6.99 -31.68 15.27
CA SER A 210 -8.23 -32.46 15.24
C SER A 210 -9.36 -31.64 14.62
N VAL A 211 -10.37 -32.34 14.12
CA VAL A 211 -11.65 -31.75 13.68
C VAL A 211 -12.81 -32.43 14.40
N PHE A 212 -13.96 -31.75 14.45
CA PHE A 212 -15.20 -32.41 14.89
C PHE A 212 -16.00 -32.85 13.67
N VAL A 213 -16.28 -34.17 13.64
CA VAL A 213 -17.12 -34.82 12.64
C VAL A 213 -18.49 -35.10 13.27
N ARG A 214 -19.56 -34.70 12.58
CA ARG A 214 -20.93 -34.99 12.99
C ARG A 214 -21.23 -36.50 12.78
N VAL A 215 -21.65 -37.16 13.80
CA VAL A 215 -22.01 -38.59 13.76
C VAL A 215 -23.54 -38.74 13.71
N HIS A 216 -24.29 -37.92 14.47
CA HIS A 216 -25.75 -37.87 14.55
C HIS A 216 -26.18 -36.41 14.77
N GLU A 217 -27.49 -36.15 14.81
CA GLU A 217 -28.05 -34.79 14.87
C GLU A 217 -27.43 -33.87 15.94
N GLU A 218 -27.08 -34.41 17.11
CA GLU A 218 -26.46 -33.67 18.22
C GLU A 218 -25.13 -34.27 18.71
N ALA A 219 -24.57 -35.25 18.00
CA ALA A 219 -23.36 -35.93 18.41
C ALA A 219 -22.18 -35.63 17.48
N TYR A 220 -21.12 -35.14 18.08
CA TYR A 220 -19.86 -34.82 17.39
C TYR A 220 -18.74 -35.71 17.94
N LYS A 221 -17.92 -36.22 17.03
CA LYS A 221 -16.73 -36.99 17.39
C LYS A 221 -15.49 -36.18 17.05
N LYS A 222 -14.58 -36.01 18.00
CA LYS A 222 -13.26 -35.46 17.77
C LYS A 222 -12.40 -36.46 17.03
N VAL A 223 -11.88 -36.10 15.88
CA VAL A 223 -11.06 -36.97 15.02
C VAL A 223 -9.70 -36.28 14.83
N PRO A 224 -8.60 -36.92 15.27
CA PRO A 224 -7.26 -36.39 14.98
C PRO A 224 -6.97 -36.49 13.48
N VAL A 225 -6.30 -35.45 12.95
CA VAL A 225 -6.01 -35.32 11.51
C VAL A 225 -4.53 -35.00 11.29
N THR A 226 -4.02 -35.47 10.15
CA THR A 226 -2.70 -35.08 9.68
C THR A 226 -2.88 -34.02 8.60
N LEU A 227 -2.23 -32.88 8.78
CA LEU A 227 -2.32 -31.75 7.86
C LEU A 227 -1.34 -31.92 6.70
N GLY A 228 -1.74 -31.46 5.52
CA GLY A 228 -0.93 -31.33 4.33
C GLY A 228 -0.69 -29.89 3.95
N ALA A 229 -0.88 -29.55 2.67
CA ALA A 229 -0.71 -28.20 2.15
C ALA A 229 -1.77 -27.25 2.71
N ASP A 230 -1.34 -26.01 2.96
CA ASP A 230 -2.16 -24.93 3.50
C ASP A 230 -2.10 -23.73 2.53
N ASN A 231 -3.25 -23.12 2.24
CA ASN A 231 -3.36 -21.92 1.41
C ASN A 231 -3.80 -20.69 2.21
N GLY A 232 -3.81 -20.79 3.55
CA GLY A 232 -4.25 -19.75 4.47
C GLY A 232 -5.76 -19.66 4.70
N SER A 233 -6.57 -20.30 3.85
CA SER A 233 -8.02 -20.40 4.00
C SER A 233 -8.47 -21.83 4.26
N GLU A 234 -7.86 -22.77 3.57
CA GLU A 234 -8.14 -24.20 3.64
C GLU A 234 -6.83 -24.97 3.82
N VAL A 235 -6.93 -26.08 4.52
CA VAL A 235 -5.83 -27.00 4.78
C VAL A 235 -6.18 -28.38 4.24
N GLN A 236 -5.27 -28.98 3.51
CA GLN A 236 -5.37 -30.35 3.05
C GLN A 236 -5.31 -31.32 4.25
N ILE A 237 -6.16 -32.32 4.26
CA ILE A 237 -6.13 -33.41 5.24
C ILE A 237 -5.55 -34.66 4.56
N LEU A 238 -4.39 -35.09 5.05
CA LEU A 238 -3.71 -36.27 4.56
C LEU A 238 -4.26 -37.58 5.18
N SER A 239 -4.73 -37.52 6.42
CA SER A 239 -5.33 -38.65 7.11
C SER A 239 -6.29 -38.21 8.20
N GLY A 240 -7.22 -39.07 8.59
CA GLY A 240 -8.20 -38.85 9.66
C GLY A 240 -9.62 -38.60 9.14
N LEU A 241 -9.80 -38.12 7.91
CA LEU A 241 -11.10 -37.88 7.29
C LEU A 241 -11.30 -38.74 6.05
N LYS A 242 -12.56 -38.95 5.70
CA LYS A 242 -13.02 -39.59 4.46
C LYS A 242 -13.92 -38.66 3.67
N ALA A 243 -13.98 -38.88 2.39
CA ALA A 243 -14.94 -38.15 1.55
C ALA A 243 -16.37 -38.46 2.00
N GLY A 244 -17.16 -37.42 2.22
CA GLY A 244 -18.53 -37.52 2.74
C GLY A 244 -18.67 -37.28 4.26
N ASP A 245 -17.57 -37.15 5.00
CA ASP A 245 -17.63 -36.79 6.42
C ASP A 245 -18.14 -35.34 6.57
N GLU A 246 -19.11 -35.13 7.47
CA GLU A 246 -19.65 -33.80 7.82
C GLU A 246 -18.79 -33.15 8.89
N VAL A 247 -17.95 -32.20 8.50
CA VAL A 247 -17.01 -31.52 9.40
C VAL A 247 -17.62 -30.20 9.90
N VAL A 248 -17.48 -29.92 11.19
CA VAL A 248 -17.86 -28.65 11.79
C VAL A 248 -16.87 -27.57 11.39
N THR A 249 -17.32 -26.62 10.59
CA THR A 249 -16.48 -25.51 10.08
C THR A 249 -16.62 -24.23 10.91
N VAL A 250 -17.74 -24.07 11.64
CA VAL A 250 -18.02 -22.93 12.53
C VAL A 250 -18.47 -23.48 13.88
N GLY A 251 -17.92 -22.94 14.97
CA GLY A 251 -18.29 -23.37 16.32
C GLY A 251 -17.50 -24.57 16.84
N ALA A 252 -16.46 -25.03 16.17
CA ALA A 252 -15.64 -26.16 16.63
C ALA A 252 -15.05 -25.93 18.04
N TYR A 253 -14.63 -24.70 18.34
CA TYR A 253 -14.12 -24.37 19.68
C TYR A 253 -15.21 -24.39 20.75
N GLN A 254 -16.45 -24.02 20.45
CA GLN A 254 -17.61 -24.11 21.38
C GLN A 254 -17.90 -25.57 21.72
N ILE A 255 -17.87 -26.46 20.72
CA ILE A 255 -18.06 -27.90 20.96
C ILE A 255 -16.95 -28.44 21.86
N LYS A 256 -15.69 -28.03 21.64
CA LYS A 256 -14.57 -28.38 22.50
C LYS A 256 -14.82 -28.00 23.96
N LEU A 257 -15.22 -26.74 24.21
CA LEU A 257 -15.52 -26.25 25.57
C LEU A 257 -16.67 -27.02 26.23
N ALA A 258 -17.75 -27.27 25.50
CA ALA A 258 -18.89 -28.03 26.00
C ALA A 258 -18.49 -29.46 26.37
N SER A 259 -17.65 -30.10 25.55
CA SER A 259 -17.15 -31.46 25.83
C SER A 259 -16.25 -31.49 27.07
N ALA A 260 -15.45 -30.45 27.31
CA ALA A 260 -14.60 -30.34 28.49
C ALA A 260 -15.41 -30.07 29.77
N SER A 261 -16.47 -29.30 29.71
CA SER A 261 -17.33 -29.03 30.88
C SER A 261 -18.15 -30.20 31.32
N ASN A 262 -18.56 -31.09 30.41
CA ASN A 262 -19.24 -32.33 30.73
C ASN A 262 -18.30 -33.43 31.31
N ALA A 263 -17.00 -33.25 31.22
CA ALA A 263 -16.01 -34.15 31.79
C ALA A 263 -15.64 -33.82 33.25
N ILE A 264 -16.14 -32.73 33.84
CA ILE A 264 -15.94 -32.37 35.24
C ILE A 264 -17.03 -33.14 36.05
N PRO A 265 -16.69 -34.11 36.92
CA PRO A 265 -17.67 -34.77 37.78
C PRO A 265 -18.34 -33.72 38.69
N ALA A 266 -19.65 -33.73 38.75
CA ALA A 266 -20.37 -32.95 39.77
C ALA A 266 -19.88 -33.40 41.14
N HIS A 267 -19.16 -32.55 41.87
CA HIS A 267 -18.83 -32.82 43.27
C HIS A 267 -20.14 -32.79 44.08
N THR A 268 -20.71 -33.97 44.34
CA THR A 268 -21.76 -34.15 45.33
C THR A 268 -21.16 -33.96 46.70
N HIS A 269 -21.28 -32.82 47.31
CA HIS A 269 -21.11 -32.62 48.75
C HIS A 269 -22.36 -33.21 49.45
N ASN A 270 -22.24 -34.46 49.95
CA ASN A 270 -23.16 -34.97 50.97
C ASN A 270 -22.69 -34.41 52.31
N HIS A 271 -23.51 -33.59 52.93
CA HIS A 271 -23.47 -33.29 54.36
C HIS A 271 -24.40 -34.23 55.14
#